data_07bd67fa8c56eda0e7823a8ad6e7e74b
#
_entry.id   07bd67fa8c56eda0e7823a8ad6e7e74b
#
_cell.length_a   1.000
_cell.length_b   1.000
_cell.length_c   1.000
_cell.angle_alpha   90.00
_cell.angle_beta   90.00
_cell.angle_gamma   90.00
#
_symmetry.space_group_name_H-M   'P 1'
#
loop_
_entity.id
_entity.type
_entity.pdbx_description
1 polymer ?
#
loop_
_entity_poly.entity_id
_entity_poly.type
_entity_poly.pdbx_seq_one_letter_code
_entity_poly.pdbx_strand_id
1 'polypeptide(L)'
;MKTIPKYTKKREEIKAKRKNAKMFPIYKMFSWDLLFFYSTQYLFYTITKGLTAGEILKVDAFYPLFIIIMQLPAAICADLLGRKRSLILGNIIMAFYVLLLIILPGFVGIFIANIIYAFGYSLKGIQETNMLYDSTATKGGEGLYPKINGKGATGYYIFDGIASLVAGYL
;
A
#
# COMPACT_ATOMS: atom_id res chain seq x y z
N MET A 1 -21.28 -22.77 -25.57
CA MET A 1 -20.63 -22.25 -24.34
C MET A 1 -20.58 -23.39 -23.33
N LYS A 2 -19.39 -24.03 -23.12
CA LYS A 2 -19.27 -25.20 -22.21
C LYS A 2 -19.38 -24.71 -20.77
N THR A 3 -20.46 -25.06 -20.08
CA THR A 3 -20.64 -24.84 -18.63
C THR A 3 -19.62 -25.66 -17.86
N ILE A 4 -18.66 -24.97 -17.26
CA ILE A 4 -17.65 -25.61 -16.40
C ILE A 4 -18.37 -26.21 -15.18
N PRO A 5 -18.17 -27.51 -14.86
CA PRO A 5 -18.83 -28.18 -13.75
C PRO A 5 -18.52 -27.44 -12.43
N LYS A 6 -19.51 -27.29 -11.55
CA LYS A 6 -19.43 -26.59 -10.26
C LYS A 6 -18.24 -27.05 -9.42
N TYR A 7 -17.83 -28.29 -9.48
CA TYR A 7 -16.66 -28.86 -8.80
C TYR A 7 -15.33 -28.34 -9.35
N THR A 8 -15.22 -28.14 -10.66
CA THR A 8 -14.00 -27.63 -11.29
C THR A 8 -13.78 -26.17 -10.91
N LYS A 9 -14.85 -25.36 -10.90
CA LYS A 9 -14.81 -23.96 -10.50
C LYS A 9 -14.36 -23.79 -9.03
N LYS A 10 -14.88 -24.62 -8.11
CA LYS A 10 -14.49 -24.61 -6.69
C LYS A 10 -13.01 -25.01 -6.49
N ARG A 11 -12.51 -25.99 -7.27
CA ARG A 11 -11.08 -26.38 -7.22
C ARG A 11 -10.16 -25.27 -7.70
N GLU A 12 -10.52 -24.59 -8.77
CA GLU A 12 -9.73 -23.46 -9.28
C GLU A 12 -9.70 -22.29 -8.32
N GLU A 13 -10.83 -21.97 -7.68
CA GLU A 13 -10.90 -20.96 -6.64
C GLU A 13 -9.99 -21.27 -5.45
N ILE A 14 -9.99 -22.50 -4.96
CA ILE A 14 -9.11 -22.94 -3.87
C ILE A 14 -7.63 -22.84 -4.29
N LYS A 15 -7.29 -23.23 -5.53
CA LYS A 15 -5.93 -23.10 -6.05
C LYS A 15 -5.50 -21.63 -6.14
N ALA A 16 -6.37 -20.75 -6.61
CA ALA A 16 -6.11 -19.32 -6.70
C ALA A 16 -5.86 -18.71 -5.31
N LYS A 17 -6.71 -19.02 -4.32
CA LYS A 17 -6.54 -18.56 -2.94
C LYS A 17 -5.24 -19.06 -2.30
N ARG A 18 -4.86 -20.32 -2.56
CA ARG A 18 -3.57 -20.87 -2.10
C ARG A 18 -2.38 -20.17 -2.74
N LYS A 19 -2.46 -19.86 -4.03
CA LYS A 19 -1.43 -19.13 -4.76
C LYS A 19 -1.31 -17.70 -4.21
N ASN A 20 -2.42 -17.01 -3.99
CA ASN A 20 -2.44 -15.67 -3.42
C ASN A 20 -1.78 -15.64 -2.02
N ALA A 21 -2.16 -16.57 -1.13
CA ALA A 21 -1.55 -16.65 0.20
C ALA A 21 -0.02 -16.91 0.17
N LYS A 22 0.47 -17.66 -0.84
CA LYS A 22 1.89 -17.94 -1.02
C LYS A 22 2.66 -16.74 -1.59
N MET A 23 2.04 -16.00 -2.51
CA MET A 23 2.66 -14.86 -3.19
C MET A 23 2.55 -13.56 -2.38
N PHE A 24 1.61 -13.48 -1.44
CA PHE A 24 1.31 -12.27 -0.69
C PHE A 24 2.52 -11.71 0.08
N PRO A 25 3.36 -12.50 0.79
CA PRO A 25 4.53 -11.95 1.46
C PRO A 25 5.50 -11.24 0.50
N ILE A 26 5.73 -11.84 -0.68
CA ILE A 26 6.61 -11.27 -1.70
C ILE A 26 6.00 -9.98 -2.24
N TYR A 27 4.71 -9.99 -2.56
CA TYR A 27 3.99 -8.79 -3.00
C TYR A 27 4.09 -7.68 -1.95
N LYS A 28 3.79 -7.97 -0.68
CA LYS A 28 3.80 -7.00 0.40
C LYS A 28 5.18 -6.40 0.65
N MET A 29 6.23 -7.21 0.51
CA MET A 29 7.62 -6.81 0.68
C MET A 29 8.03 -5.66 -0.28
N PHE A 30 7.48 -5.63 -1.50
CA PHE A 30 7.79 -4.61 -2.51
C PHE A 30 6.69 -3.56 -2.72
N SER A 31 5.52 -3.78 -2.16
CA SER A 31 4.33 -2.97 -2.44
C SER A 31 3.71 -2.36 -1.18
N TRP A 32 4.31 -2.54 0.01
CA TRP A 32 3.70 -1.98 1.22
C TRP A 32 3.68 -0.46 1.16
N ASP A 33 4.83 0.12 0.90
CA ASP A 33 5.03 1.56 0.84
C ASP A 33 6.14 1.91 -0.16
N LEU A 34 6.49 3.17 -0.26
CA LEU A 34 7.55 3.67 -1.15
C LEU A 34 8.92 3.38 -0.53
N LEU A 35 9.59 2.34 -1.03
CA LEU A 35 10.97 2.03 -0.67
C LEU A 35 11.89 3.22 -1.01
N PHE A 36 12.91 3.46 -0.21
CA PHE A 36 13.87 4.57 -0.31
C PHE A 36 13.30 5.96 -0.03
N PHE A 37 11.98 6.15 -0.04
CA PHE A 37 11.40 7.47 0.08
C PHE A 37 11.60 8.06 1.49
N TYR A 38 11.28 7.31 2.52
CA TYR A 38 11.37 7.80 3.89
C TYR A 38 12.79 8.20 4.29
N SER A 39 13.80 7.48 3.81
CA SER A 39 15.21 7.78 4.09
C SER A 39 15.67 9.10 3.47
N THR A 40 15.09 9.49 2.33
CA THR A 40 15.46 10.68 1.58
C THR A 40 14.42 11.80 1.67
N GLN A 41 13.25 11.53 2.25
CA GLN A 41 12.10 12.45 2.31
C GLN A 41 12.46 13.80 2.91
N TYR A 42 13.15 13.80 4.04
CA TYR A 42 13.55 15.03 4.72
C TYR A 42 14.46 15.89 3.85
N LEU A 43 15.46 15.29 3.23
CA LEU A 43 16.39 15.98 2.33
C LEU A 43 15.65 16.50 1.09
N PHE A 44 14.76 15.70 0.51
CA PHE A 44 13.96 16.12 -0.63
C PHE A 44 13.06 17.31 -0.28
N TYR A 45 12.41 17.28 0.87
CA TYR A 45 11.52 18.37 1.29
C TYR A 45 12.30 19.65 1.63
N THR A 46 13.47 19.54 2.27
CA THR A 46 14.28 20.72 2.61
C THR A 46 15.03 21.28 1.41
N ILE A 47 15.77 20.45 0.68
CA ILE A 47 16.66 20.91 -0.39
C ILE A 47 15.88 21.19 -1.67
N THR A 48 14.99 20.27 -2.10
CA THR A 48 14.32 20.39 -3.39
C THR A 48 13.05 21.22 -3.31
N LYS A 49 12.31 21.15 -2.21
CA LYS A 49 11.03 21.86 -2.04
C LYS A 49 11.14 23.12 -1.20
N GLY A 50 12.27 23.35 -0.54
CA GLY A 50 12.51 24.52 0.28
C GLY A 50 11.65 24.62 1.55
N LEU A 51 11.18 23.47 2.07
CA LEU A 51 10.36 23.45 3.27
C LEU A 51 11.21 23.63 4.52
N THR A 52 10.67 24.39 5.46
CA THR A 52 11.20 24.47 6.81
C THR A 52 10.90 23.21 7.61
N ALA A 53 11.70 22.93 8.64
CA ALA A 53 11.46 21.79 9.54
C ALA A 53 10.03 21.82 10.15
N GLY A 54 9.52 23.01 10.49
CA GLY A 54 8.17 23.16 11.01
C GLY A 54 7.07 22.81 10.00
N GLU A 55 7.27 23.08 8.72
CA GLU A 55 6.34 22.68 7.65
C GLU A 55 6.35 21.18 7.43
N ILE A 56 7.53 20.55 7.46
CA ILE A 56 7.68 19.10 7.34
C ILE A 56 6.95 18.41 8.50
N LEU A 57 7.17 18.86 9.74
CA LEU A 57 6.45 18.31 10.89
C LEU A 57 4.94 18.47 10.79
N LYS A 58 4.44 19.56 10.21
CA LYS A 58 3.00 19.71 9.94
C LYS A 58 2.51 18.69 8.92
N VAL A 59 3.24 18.50 7.81
CA VAL A 59 2.88 17.47 6.81
C VAL A 59 2.79 16.09 7.46
N ASP A 60 3.79 15.71 8.24
CA ASP A 60 3.86 14.41 8.90
C ASP A 60 2.77 14.24 9.97
N ALA A 61 2.42 15.30 10.69
CA ALA A 61 1.34 15.28 11.67
C ALA A 61 -0.06 15.17 11.04
N PHE A 62 -0.28 15.79 9.88
CA PHE A 62 -1.57 15.73 9.18
C PHE A 62 -1.76 14.44 8.36
N TYR A 63 -0.68 13.79 7.96
CA TYR A 63 -0.75 12.58 7.14
C TYR A 63 -1.61 11.45 7.77
N PRO A 64 -1.47 11.08 9.05
CA PRO A 64 -2.35 10.10 9.69
C PRO A 64 -3.82 10.51 9.71
N LEU A 65 -4.10 11.80 9.85
CA LEU A 65 -5.47 12.33 9.80
C LEU A 65 -6.07 12.14 8.41
N PHE A 66 -5.28 12.39 7.35
CA PHE A 66 -5.74 12.14 5.98
C PHE A 66 -6.04 10.66 5.74
N ILE A 67 -5.23 9.74 6.28
CA ILE A 67 -5.51 8.31 6.19
C ILE A 67 -6.87 8.00 6.83
N ILE A 68 -7.13 8.49 8.04
CA ILE A 68 -8.40 8.25 8.75
C ILE A 68 -9.58 8.80 7.94
N ILE A 69 -9.50 10.03 7.46
CA ILE A 69 -10.56 10.67 6.67
C ILE A 69 -10.80 9.92 5.35
N MET A 70 -9.73 9.49 4.69
CA MET A 70 -9.80 8.80 3.39
C MET A 70 -10.23 7.34 3.48
N GLN A 71 -10.23 6.72 4.67
CA GLN A 71 -10.71 5.35 4.84
C GLN A 71 -12.16 5.18 4.41
N LEU A 72 -13.05 6.13 4.75
CA LEU A 72 -14.46 6.03 4.40
C LEU A 72 -14.71 6.12 2.88
N PRO A 73 -14.24 7.16 2.15
CA PRO A 73 -14.39 7.20 0.69
C PRO A 73 -13.66 6.05 0.00
N ALA A 74 -12.52 5.60 0.51
CA ALA A 74 -11.80 4.45 -0.04
C ALA A 74 -12.61 3.14 0.13
N ALA A 75 -13.29 2.94 1.25
CA ALA A 75 -14.16 1.77 1.47
C ALA A 75 -15.33 1.78 0.48
N ILE A 76 -16.01 2.91 0.30
CA ILE A 76 -17.12 3.05 -0.66
C ILE A 76 -16.61 2.75 -2.09
N CYS A 77 -15.50 3.32 -2.51
CA CYS A 77 -14.90 3.03 -3.80
C CYS A 77 -14.54 1.54 -3.96
N ALA A 78 -14.04 0.92 -2.90
CA ALA A 78 -13.67 -0.49 -2.89
C ALA A 78 -14.88 -1.40 -3.11
N ASP A 79 -16.01 -1.08 -2.51
CA ASP A 79 -17.26 -1.83 -2.67
C ASP A 79 -17.81 -1.71 -4.10
N LEU A 80 -17.73 -0.52 -4.70
CA LEU A 80 -18.20 -0.26 -6.06
C LEU A 80 -17.32 -0.91 -7.14
N LEU A 81 -16.00 -0.83 -6.99
CA LEU A 81 -15.05 -1.30 -8.01
C LEU A 81 -14.72 -2.79 -7.89
N GLY A 82 -14.90 -3.35 -6.71
CA GLY A 82 -14.50 -4.71 -6.35
C GLY A 82 -13.00 -4.83 -6.07
N ARG A 83 -12.64 -5.90 -5.36
CA ARG A 83 -11.33 -6.09 -4.69
C ARG A 83 -10.11 -5.89 -5.60
N LYS A 84 -10.07 -6.59 -6.75
CA LYS A 84 -8.91 -6.55 -7.64
C LYS A 84 -8.69 -5.18 -8.27
N ARG A 85 -9.77 -4.54 -8.72
CA ARG A 85 -9.69 -3.22 -9.36
C ARG A 85 -9.27 -2.15 -8.37
N SER A 86 -9.82 -2.20 -7.16
CA SER A 86 -9.46 -1.27 -6.08
C SER A 86 -8.01 -1.39 -5.67
N LEU A 87 -7.47 -2.63 -5.59
CA LEU A 87 -6.07 -2.87 -5.30
C LEU A 87 -5.16 -2.27 -6.38
N ILE A 88 -5.49 -2.48 -7.65
CA ILE A 88 -4.74 -1.92 -8.79
C ILE A 88 -4.81 -0.39 -8.78
N LEU A 89 -6.01 0.16 -8.60
CA LEU A 89 -6.22 1.61 -8.57
C LEU A 89 -5.45 2.25 -7.41
N GLY A 90 -5.49 1.65 -6.21
CA GLY A 90 -4.72 2.13 -5.06
C GLY A 90 -3.21 2.21 -5.35
N ASN A 91 -2.63 1.16 -5.96
CA ASN A 91 -1.22 1.17 -6.36
C ASN A 91 -0.92 2.22 -7.45
N ILE A 92 -1.81 2.43 -8.42
CA ILE A 92 -1.65 3.47 -9.44
C ILE A 92 -1.66 4.87 -8.80
N ILE A 93 -2.59 5.13 -7.87
CA ILE A 93 -2.66 6.41 -7.15
C ILE A 93 -1.40 6.65 -6.33
N MET A 94 -0.89 5.61 -5.65
CA MET A 94 0.37 5.71 -4.90
C MET A 94 1.57 5.98 -5.83
N ALA A 95 1.63 5.38 -7.00
CA ALA A 95 2.66 5.68 -8.00
C ALA A 95 2.53 7.12 -8.54
N PHE A 96 1.30 7.58 -8.77
CA PHE A 96 1.01 8.93 -9.23
C PHE A 96 1.42 10.01 -8.20
N TYR A 97 1.34 9.69 -6.91
CA TYR A 97 1.84 10.56 -5.84
C TYR A 97 3.29 11.00 -6.06
N VAL A 98 4.16 10.10 -6.49
CA VAL A 98 5.58 10.43 -6.75
C VAL A 98 5.70 11.49 -7.84
N LEU A 99 4.88 11.40 -8.88
CA LEU A 99 4.83 12.45 -9.91
C LEU A 99 4.32 13.78 -9.36
N LEU A 100 3.30 13.74 -8.51
CA LEU A 100 2.79 14.95 -7.86
C LEU A 100 3.83 15.61 -6.96
N LEU A 101 4.62 14.83 -6.23
CA LEU A 101 5.71 15.35 -5.41
C LEU A 101 6.76 16.09 -6.25
N ILE A 102 7.02 15.63 -7.47
CA ILE A 102 7.98 16.29 -8.37
C ILE A 102 7.40 17.59 -8.92
N ILE A 103 6.15 17.56 -9.39
CA ILE A 103 5.51 18.65 -10.14
C ILE A 103 5.03 19.77 -9.22
N LEU A 104 4.40 19.43 -8.09
CA LEU A 104 3.78 20.43 -7.22
C LEU A 104 4.83 21.13 -6.35
N PRO A 105 4.88 22.47 -6.31
CA PRO A 105 5.86 23.20 -5.54
C PRO A 105 5.42 23.43 -4.08
N GLY A 106 6.39 23.56 -3.19
CA GLY A 106 6.23 24.06 -1.83
C GLY A 106 5.33 23.24 -0.91
N PHE A 107 5.00 23.80 0.24
CA PHE A 107 4.21 23.16 1.29
C PHE A 107 2.81 22.72 0.81
N VAL A 108 2.07 23.62 0.15
CA VAL A 108 0.69 23.32 -0.30
C VAL A 108 0.66 22.17 -1.31
N GLY A 109 1.64 22.13 -2.22
CA GLY A 109 1.74 21.05 -3.21
C GLY A 109 1.96 19.70 -2.56
N ILE A 110 2.86 19.61 -1.58
CA ILE A 110 3.12 18.38 -0.83
C ILE A 110 1.89 17.98 -0.01
N PHE A 111 1.20 18.95 0.59
CA PHE A 111 -0.01 18.70 1.37
C PHE A 111 -1.12 18.07 0.52
N ILE A 112 -1.36 18.60 -0.69
CA ILE A 112 -2.33 18.03 -1.66
C ILE A 112 -1.89 16.63 -2.09
N ALA A 113 -0.61 16.45 -2.39
CA ALA A 113 -0.07 15.15 -2.79
C ALA A 113 -0.30 14.10 -1.68
N ASN A 114 -0.09 14.44 -0.41
CA ASN A 114 -0.32 13.54 0.72
C ASN A 114 -1.80 13.14 0.91
N ILE A 115 -2.75 14.02 0.60
CA ILE A 115 -4.18 13.67 0.60
C ILE A 115 -4.47 12.59 -0.45
N ILE A 116 -3.93 12.75 -1.65
CA ILE A 116 -4.10 11.80 -2.75
C ILE A 116 -3.44 10.46 -2.40
N TYR A 117 -2.24 10.52 -1.82
CA TYR A 117 -1.54 9.32 -1.36
C TYR A 117 -2.32 8.58 -0.28
N ALA A 118 -2.86 9.29 0.72
CA ALA A 118 -3.65 8.71 1.80
C ALA A 118 -4.90 7.97 1.27
N PHE A 119 -5.55 8.51 0.23
CA PHE A 119 -6.66 7.82 -0.44
C PHE A 119 -6.19 6.52 -1.12
N GLY A 120 -5.12 6.56 -1.91
CA GLY A 120 -4.56 5.38 -2.57
C GLY A 120 -4.10 4.31 -1.57
N TYR A 121 -3.41 4.73 -0.51
CA TYR A 121 -2.94 3.87 0.57
C TYR A 121 -4.10 3.17 1.30
N SER A 122 -5.16 3.93 1.65
CA SER A 122 -6.36 3.40 2.30
C SER A 122 -7.10 2.41 1.40
N LEU A 123 -7.28 2.75 0.12
CA LEU A 123 -7.94 1.89 -0.86
C LEU A 123 -7.20 0.56 -1.05
N LYS A 124 -5.88 0.59 -1.14
CA LYS A 124 -5.02 -0.59 -1.23
C LYS A 124 -5.07 -1.41 0.06
N GLY A 125 -4.86 -0.80 1.22
CA GLY A 125 -4.76 -1.47 2.51
C GLY A 125 -6.02 -2.26 2.88
N ILE A 126 -7.20 -1.70 2.63
CA ILE A 126 -8.50 -2.38 2.81
C ILE A 126 -8.53 -3.68 1.98
N GLN A 127 -8.13 -3.61 0.71
CA GLN A 127 -8.23 -4.76 -0.18
C GLN A 127 -7.15 -5.80 0.06
N GLU A 128 -5.95 -5.40 0.43
CA GLU A 128 -4.89 -6.32 0.84
C GLU A 128 -5.34 -7.17 2.03
N THR A 129 -5.89 -6.53 3.05
CA THR A 129 -6.39 -7.20 4.25
C THR A 129 -7.51 -8.19 3.91
N ASN A 130 -8.50 -7.76 3.14
CA ASN A 130 -9.63 -8.59 2.74
C ASN A 130 -9.21 -9.79 1.87
N MET A 131 -8.33 -9.56 0.90
CA MET A 131 -7.83 -10.63 0.01
C MET A 131 -6.99 -11.65 0.76
N LEU A 132 -6.14 -11.21 1.68
CA LEU A 132 -5.33 -12.12 2.48
C LEU A 132 -6.20 -12.93 3.44
N TYR A 133 -7.14 -12.28 4.13
CA TYR A 133 -8.07 -12.95 5.04
C TYR A 133 -8.85 -14.06 4.33
N ASP A 134 -9.48 -13.76 3.18
CA ASP A 134 -10.19 -14.75 2.39
C ASP A 134 -9.29 -15.89 1.88
N SER A 135 -8.04 -15.57 1.58
CA SER A 135 -7.09 -16.58 1.08
C SER A 135 -6.61 -17.52 2.19
N THR A 136 -6.58 -17.05 3.43
CA THR A 136 -6.17 -17.84 4.61
C THR A 136 -7.32 -18.62 5.22
N ALA A 137 -8.54 -18.09 5.22
CA ALA A 137 -9.74 -18.76 5.74
C ALA A 137 -9.99 -20.13 5.08
N THR A 138 -9.64 -20.29 3.80
CA THR A 138 -9.77 -21.57 3.08
C THR A 138 -8.73 -22.63 3.42
N LYS A 139 -7.67 -22.26 4.15
CA LYS A 139 -6.58 -23.17 4.55
C LYS A 139 -6.74 -23.74 5.96
N GLY A 140 -7.82 -23.39 6.68
CA GLY A 140 -8.12 -23.96 7.99
C GLY A 140 -7.37 -23.32 9.14
N GLY A 141 -7.06 -22.00 9.08
CA GLY A 141 -6.39 -21.40 10.20
C GLY A 141 -6.50 -19.90 10.33
N GLU A 142 -7.17 -19.45 11.36
CA GLU A 142 -7.14 -18.04 11.83
C GLU A 142 -5.71 -17.56 12.13
N GLY A 143 -4.79 -18.48 12.49
CA GLY A 143 -3.38 -18.20 12.74
C GLY A 143 -2.51 -18.00 11.50
N LEU A 144 -3.01 -18.28 10.28
CA LEU A 144 -2.21 -18.12 9.06
C LEU A 144 -2.17 -16.67 8.58
N TYR A 145 -3.22 -15.89 8.80
CA TYR A 145 -3.26 -14.47 8.42
C TYR A 145 -2.11 -13.67 9.05
N PRO A 146 -1.97 -13.61 10.39
CA PRO A 146 -0.89 -12.85 11.01
C PRO A 146 0.49 -13.37 10.62
N LYS A 147 0.67 -14.68 10.45
CA LYS A 147 1.94 -15.27 10.04
C LYS A 147 2.36 -14.85 8.62
N ILE A 148 1.44 -14.86 7.67
CA ILE A 148 1.72 -14.48 6.27
C ILE A 148 1.91 -12.97 6.18
N ASN A 149 1.05 -12.20 6.83
CA ASN A 149 1.14 -10.76 6.89
C ASN A 149 2.44 -10.28 7.55
N GLY A 150 2.82 -10.91 8.66
CA GLY A 150 4.06 -10.63 9.38
C GLY A 150 5.31 -10.92 8.54
N LYS A 151 5.34 -12.04 7.80
CA LYS A 151 6.46 -12.33 6.88
C LYS A 151 6.64 -11.25 5.82
N GLY A 152 5.54 -10.77 5.24
CA GLY A 152 5.60 -9.67 4.27
C GLY A 152 6.10 -8.37 4.89
N ALA A 153 5.60 -8.04 6.07
CA ALA A 153 6.02 -6.88 6.84
C ALA A 153 7.51 -6.92 7.22
N THR A 154 7.97 -8.05 7.76
CA THR A 154 9.38 -8.25 8.11
C THR A 154 10.28 -8.09 6.88
N GLY A 155 9.88 -8.68 5.75
CA GLY A 155 10.62 -8.50 4.50
C GLY A 155 10.71 -7.04 4.08
N TYR A 156 9.59 -6.31 4.10
CA TYR A 156 9.57 -4.88 3.81
C TYR A 156 10.54 -4.09 4.70
N TYR A 157 10.46 -4.25 6.02
CA TYR A 157 11.32 -3.51 6.96
C TYR A 157 12.81 -3.85 6.82
N ILE A 158 13.17 -5.08 6.43
CA ILE A 158 14.55 -5.43 6.12
C ILE A 158 15.03 -4.65 4.88
N PHE A 159 14.22 -4.63 3.81
CA PHE A 159 14.56 -3.89 2.60
C PHE A 159 14.61 -2.39 2.83
N ASP A 160 13.68 -1.84 3.58
CA ASP A 160 13.65 -0.42 3.93
C ASP A 160 14.85 -0.01 4.79
N GLY A 161 15.28 -0.88 5.73
CA GLY A 161 16.49 -0.69 6.50
C GLY A 161 17.75 -0.68 5.63
N ILE A 162 17.87 -1.63 4.69
CA ILE A 162 18.99 -1.65 3.72
C ILE A 162 18.94 -0.40 2.84
N ALA A 163 17.76 -0.03 2.37
CA ALA A 163 17.54 1.17 1.57
C ALA A 163 17.99 2.44 2.29
N SER A 164 17.66 2.53 3.60
CA SER A 164 18.06 3.65 4.46
C SER A 164 19.57 3.74 4.64
N LEU A 165 20.25 2.59 4.82
CA LEU A 165 21.70 2.55 4.91
C LEU A 165 22.37 3.00 3.60
N VAL A 166 21.86 2.53 2.46
CA VAL A 166 22.38 2.93 1.14
C VAL A 166 22.15 4.42 0.89
N ALA A 167 20.96 4.93 1.21
CA ALA A 167 20.64 6.36 1.07
C ALA A 167 21.47 7.26 1.97
N GLY A 168 21.86 6.79 3.16
CA GLY A 168 22.74 7.54 4.07
C GLY A 168 24.21 7.56 3.63
N TYR A 169 24.59 6.71 2.67
CA TYR A 169 25.95 6.63 2.12
C TYR A 169 26.11 7.46 0.84
N LEU A 170 25.01 7.80 0.16
CA LEU A 170 24.96 8.63 -1.06
C LEU A 170 24.86 10.11 -0.73
#